data_8f1fda62b2904ed37dabb06a3e893865
#
_entry.id   8f1fda62b2904ed37dabb06a3e893865
#
_cell.length_a   1.000
_cell.length_b   1.000
_cell.length_c   1.000
_cell.angle_alpha   90.00
_cell.angle_beta   90.00
_cell.angle_gamma   90.00
#
_symmetry.space_group_name_H-M   'P 1'
#
loop_
_entity.id
_entity.type
_entity.pdbx_description
1 polymer ?
#
loop_
_entity_poly.entity_id
_entity_poly.type
_entity_poly.pdbx_seq_one_letter_code
_entity_poly.pdbx_strand_id
1 'polypeptide(L)'
;MGLRFTKMHGAGNDFVVIDLRGGRQAPSADLARAIGDRHTGVGFDQLLSIEDSDRADRLARYRIWNSDGSLAQQCGNGARCVAAWLARDNPSLPARFVLDSPAGPIEAESCASTMSALAPPAIRLVESSKAAKVDPIVVDRIIISIRLRAPRASM
;
A
#
# COMPACT_ATOMS: atom_id res chain seq x y z
N MET A 1 -9.42 -18.89 -5.52
CA MET A 1 -9.26 -17.89 -4.45
C MET A 1 -9.03 -16.52 -5.10
N GLY A 2 -9.76 -15.49 -4.73
CA GLY A 2 -9.60 -14.15 -5.33
C GLY A 2 -8.64 -13.30 -4.50
N LEU A 3 -7.72 -12.59 -5.14
CA LEU A 3 -6.91 -11.57 -4.50
C LEU A 3 -7.71 -10.26 -4.47
N ARG A 4 -7.90 -9.71 -3.28
CA ARG A 4 -8.50 -8.37 -3.11
C ARG A 4 -7.40 -7.33 -3.09
N PHE A 5 -7.60 -6.25 -3.81
CA PHE A 5 -6.66 -5.14 -3.82
C PHE A 5 -7.38 -3.79 -3.91
N THR A 6 -6.68 -2.75 -3.60
CA THR A 6 -7.11 -1.36 -3.79
C THR A 6 -6.16 -0.69 -4.78
N LYS A 7 -6.69 -0.07 -5.83
CA LYS A 7 -5.90 0.78 -6.72
C LYS A 7 -5.81 2.18 -6.11
N MET A 8 -4.60 2.73 -6.07
CA MET A 8 -4.32 4.06 -5.54
C MET A 8 -3.34 4.79 -6.45
N HIS A 9 -3.32 6.10 -6.37
CA HIS A 9 -2.32 6.92 -7.03
C HIS A 9 -1.94 8.13 -6.17
N GLY A 10 -0.76 8.64 -6.35
CA GLY A 10 -0.28 9.82 -5.65
C GLY A 10 1.04 10.32 -6.23
N ALA A 11 1.16 11.64 -6.39
CA ALA A 11 2.36 12.31 -6.89
C ALA A 11 2.95 11.70 -8.18
N GLY A 12 2.10 11.27 -9.11
CA GLY A 12 2.50 10.73 -10.41
C GLY A 12 2.76 9.23 -10.46
N ASN A 13 2.72 8.52 -9.31
CA ASN A 13 2.81 7.07 -9.27
C ASN A 13 1.45 6.42 -9.06
N ASP A 14 1.25 5.24 -9.64
CA ASP A 14 0.08 4.40 -9.39
C ASP A 14 0.46 3.11 -8.64
N PHE A 15 -0.38 2.74 -7.69
CA PHE A 15 -0.13 1.65 -6.75
C PHE A 15 -1.26 0.65 -6.74
N VAL A 16 -0.90 -0.61 -6.51
CA VAL A 16 -1.81 -1.65 -6.05
C VAL A 16 -1.50 -1.95 -4.60
N VAL A 17 -2.49 -1.81 -3.72
CA VAL A 17 -2.37 -2.11 -2.28
C VAL A 17 -3.11 -3.41 -1.99
N ILE A 18 -2.44 -4.35 -1.35
CA ILE A 18 -3.01 -5.62 -0.88
C ILE A 18 -2.84 -5.75 0.63
N ASP A 19 -3.91 -6.16 1.30
CA ASP A 19 -3.89 -6.44 2.74
C ASP A 19 -3.62 -7.92 2.98
N LEU A 20 -2.48 -8.22 3.56
CA LEU A 20 -2.02 -9.57 3.91
C LEU A 20 -2.01 -9.82 5.42
N ARG A 21 -2.53 -8.91 6.22
CA ARG A 21 -2.64 -9.10 7.67
C ARG A 21 -3.49 -10.33 7.99
N GLY A 22 -3.21 -10.96 9.12
CA GLY A 22 -3.84 -12.22 9.51
C GLY A 22 -3.17 -13.43 8.88
N GLY A 23 -1.86 -13.38 8.63
CA GLY A 23 -1.05 -14.52 8.18
C GLY A 23 -1.22 -14.90 6.71
N ARG A 24 -1.69 -13.98 5.87
CA ARG A 24 -1.79 -14.24 4.41
C ARG A 24 -0.41 -14.23 3.76
N GLN A 25 -0.24 -15.09 2.78
CA GLN A 25 1.04 -15.24 2.10
C GLN A 25 1.32 -14.06 1.15
N ALA A 26 2.56 -13.56 1.19
CA ALA A 26 3.03 -12.56 0.25
C ALA A 26 3.01 -13.08 -1.20
N PRO A 27 2.79 -12.19 -2.19
CA PRO A 27 2.86 -12.58 -3.59
C PRO A 27 4.27 -13.07 -3.94
N SER A 28 4.37 -14.02 -4.87
CA SER A 28 5.64 -14.33 -5.51
C SER A 28 6.03 -13.21 -6.48
N ALA A 29 7.32 -13.14 -6.83
CA ALA A 29 7.80 -12.20 -7.85
C ALA A 29 7.07 -12.36 -9.19
N ASP A 30 6.78 -13.60 -9.59
CA ASP A 30 6.03 -13.88 -10.83
C ASP A 30 4.59 -13.40 -10.76
N LEU A 31 3.94 -13.55 -9.60
CA LEU A 31 2.59 -13.03 -9.39
C LEU A 31 2.58 -11.50 -9.40
N ALA A 32 3.55 -10.86 -8.73
CA ALA A 32 3.68 -9.41 -8.73
C ALA A 32 3.90 -8.89 -10.18
N ARG A 33 4.76 -9.54 -10.95
CA ARG A 33 5.00 -9.22 -12.38
C ARG A 33 3.73 -9.38 -13.22
N ALA A 34 3.01 -10.49 -13.05
CA ALA A 34 1.78 -10.75 -13.79
C ALA A 34 0.67 -9.73 -13.49
N ILE A 35 0.54 -9.30 -12.23
CA ILE A 35 -0.41 -8.25 -11.83
C ILE A 35 0.07 -6.89 -12.35
N GLY A 36 1.38 -6.64 -12.38
CA GLY A 36 2.01 -5.40 -12.82
C GLY A 36 1.93 -5.11 -14.31
N ASP A 37 1.70 -6.12 -15.12
CA ASP A 37 1.57 -5.96 -16.57
C ASP A 37 0.36 -5.08 -16.90
N ARG A 38 0.60 -3.99 -17.66
CA ARG A 38 -0.43 -3.00 -17.99
C ARG A 38 -1.37 -3.46 -19.10
N HIS A 39 -1.05 -4.51 -19.82
CA HIS A 39 -1.86 -5.05 -20.91
C HIS A 39 -2.69 -6.26 -20.50
N THR A 40 -2.13 -7.12 -19.65
CA THR A 40 -2.75 -8.40 -19.27
C THR A 40 -3.10 -8.49 -17.78
N GLY A 41 -2.53 -7.61 -16.96
CA GLY A 41 -2.78 -7.52 -15.53
C GLY A 41 -3.57 -6.27 -15.13
N VAL A 42 -3.38 -5.83 -13.89
CA VAL A 42 -3.97 -4.57 -13.36
C VAL A 42 -3.13 -3.37 -13.81
N GLY A 43 -1.83 -3.56 -13.94
CA GLY A 43 -0.85 -2.51 -14.18
C GLY A 43 -0.62 -1.65 -12.95
N PHE A 44 0.60 -1.36 -12.64
CA PHE A 44 1.01 -0.45 -11.56
C PHE A 44 2.49 -0.07 -11.74
N ASP A 45 2.90 1.01 -11.09
CA ASP A 45 4.32 1.30 -10.89
C ASP A 45 4.87 0.46 -9.75
N GLN A 46 4.11 0.34 -8.65
CA GLN A 46 4.48 -0.49 -7.50
C GLN A 46 3.26 -1.16 -6.86
N LEU A 47 3.48 -2.36 -6.31
CA LEU A 47 2.56 -3.06 -5.46
C LEU A 47 3.03 -2.94 -4.01
N LEU A 48 2.10 -2.62 -3.11
CA LEU A 48 2.33 -2.45 -1.68
C LEU A 48 1.58 -3.56 -0.94
N SER A 49 2.32 -4.45 -0.27
CA SER A 49 1.71 -5.47 0.60
C SER A 49 1.76 -5.00 2.05
N ILE A 50 0.59 -4.95 2.71
CA ILE A 50 0.45 -4.62 4.12
C ILE A 50 0.41 -5.93 4.90
N GLU A 51 1.27 -6.07 5.90
CA GLU A 51 1.47 -7.30 6.67
C GLU A 51 1.42 -6.99 8.18
N ASP A 52 1.22 -8.02 8.99
CA ASP A 52 1.36 -7.87 10.44
C ASP A 52 2.81 -7.51 10.78
N SER A 53 3.00 -6.62 11.76
CA SER A 53 4.32 -6.33 12.30
C SER A 53 4.65 -7.30 13.44
N ASP A 54 5.91 -7.72 13.51
CA ASP A 54 6.43 -8.52 14.63
C ASP A 54 6.67 -7.65 15.88
N ARG A 55 6.51 -6.34 15.76
CA ARG A 55 6.78 -5.36 16.82
C ARG A 55 5.49 -4.76 17.34
N ALA A 56 5.28 -4.81 18.64
CA ALA A 56 4.07 -4.28 19.28
C ALA A 56 3.92 -2.75 19.18
N ASP A 57 5.03 -2.04 18.96
CA ASP A 57 5.05 -0.57 18.82
C ASP A 57 4.84 -0.12 17.35
N ARG A 58 4.54 -1.03 16.43
CA ARG A 58 4.28 -0.78 15.02
C ARG A 58 2.86 -1.18 14.66
N LEU A 59 2.21 -0.35 13.88
CA LEU A 59 0.85 -0.63 13.42
C LEU A 59 0.79 -1.76 12.38
N ALA A 60 1.72 -1.74 11.46
CA ALA A 60 1.85 -2.74 10.40
C ALA A 60 3.26 -2.70 9.80
N ARG A 61 3.61 -3.75 9.09
CA ARG A 61 4.76 -3.80 8.17
C ARG A 61 4.22 -3.69 6.75
N TYR A 62 5.03 -3.16 5.83
CA TYR A 62 4.73 -3.24 4.40
C TYR A 62 5.97 -3.54 3.57
N ARG A 63 5.76 -4.15 2.41
CA ARG A 63 6.78 -4.35 1.39
C ARG A 63 6.37 -3.68 0.09
N ILE A 64 7.38 -3.40 -0.72
CA ILE A 64 7.22 -2.70 -2.00
C ILE A 64 7.75 -3.60 -3.10
N TRP A 65 6.92 -3.84 -4.10
CA TRP A 65 7.24 -4.63 -5.28
C TRP A 65 7.18 -3.73 -6.50
N ASN A 66 8.21 -3.76 -7.33
CA ASN A 66 8.19 -3.12 -8.63
C ASN A 66 7.35 -3.95 -9.62
N SER A 67 6.96 -3.35 -10.74
CA SER A 67 6.18 -4.03 -11.78
C SER A 67 6.91 -5.22 -12.43
N ASP A 68 8.23 -5.29 -12.31
CA ASP A 68 9.04 -6.43 -12.75
C ASP A 68 9.12 -7.58 -11.72
N GLY A 69 8.45 -7.44 -10.57
CA GLY A 69 8.45 -8.41 -9.49
C GLY A 69 9.65 -8.31 -8.53
N SER A 70 10.54 -7.37 -8.72
CA SER A 70 11.63 -7.11 -7.78
C SER A 70 11.14 -6.36 -6.54
N LEU A 71 11.84 -6.53 -5.41
CA LEU A 71 11.57 -5.77 -4.19
C LEU A 71 12.28 -4.42 -4.24
N ALA A 72 11.56 -3.36 -3.88
CA ALA A 72 12.11 -2.02 -3.68
C ALA A 72 12.30 -1.74 -2.18
N GLN A 73 13.31 -0.96 -1.85
CA GLN A 73 13.63 -0.65 -0.45
C GLN A 73 12.94 0.62 0.05
N GLN A 74 12.65 1.57 -0.82
CA GLN A 74 12.08 2.86 -0.40
C GLN A 74 11.17 3.44 -1.47
N CYS A 75 10.03 3.97 -1.02
CA CYS A 75 9.12 4.79 -1.82
C CYS A 75 8.28 5.67 -0.90
N GLY A 76 8.62 6.95 -0.81
CA GLY A 76 7.88 7.91 0.04
C GLY A 76 6.40 8.03 -0.36
N ASN A 77 6.09 8.01 -1.66
CA ASN A 77 4.70 8.02 -2.14
C ASN A 77 3.96 6.74 -1.75
N GLY A 78 4.63 5.58 -1.83
CA GLY A 78 4.07 4.29 -1.38
C GLY A 78 3.77 4.27 0.11
N ALA A 79 4.68 4.80 0.94
CA ALA A 79 4.46 4.91 2.39
C ALA A 79 3.21 5.75 2.73
N ARG A 80 3.00 6.87 2.02
CA ARG A 80 1.79 7.69 2.17
C ARG A 80 0.52 6.93 1.76
N CYS A 81 0.58 6.15 0.68
CA CYS A 81 -0.55 5.32 0.25
C CYS A 81 -0.89 4.25 1.29
N VAL A 82 0.09 3.56 1.86
CA VAL A 82 -0.12 2.59 2.94
C VAL A 82 -0.75 3.24 4.15
N ALA A 83 -0.22 4.37 4.60
CA ALA A 83 -0.75 5.09 5.75
C ALA A 83 -2.19 5.60 5.51
N ALA A 84 -2.49 6.14 4.32
CA ALA A 84 -3.83 6.57 3.94
C ALA A 84 -4.80 5.39 3.87
N TRP A 85 -4.36 4.25 3.35
CA TRP A 85 -5.17 3.05 3.27
C TRP A 85 -5.54 2.55 4.69
N LEU A 86 -4.56 2.47 5.61
CA LEU A 86 -4.76 2.05 7.00
C LEU A 86 -5.68 2.99 7.77
N ALA A 87 -5.48 4.30 7.64
CA ALA A 87 -6.33 5.30 8.31
C ALA A 87 -7.78 5.24 7.83
N ARG A 88 -8.00 4.86 6.58
CA ARG A 88 -9.33 4.68 6.01
C ARG A 88 -9.97 3.35 6.41
N ASP A 89 -9.18 2.27 6.46
CA ASP A 89 -9.64 0.93 6.87
C ASP A 89 -10.04 0.92 8.36
N ASN A 90 -9.34 1.68 9.19
CA ASN A 90 -9.63 1.85 10.60
C ASN A 90 -9.68 3.34 11.00
N PRO A 91 -10.85 3.97 10.96
CA PRO A 91 -11.01 5.37 11.35
C PRO A 91 -10.70 5.66 12.83
N SER A 92 -10.58 4.63 13.68
CA SER A 92 -10.25 4.75 15.11
C SER A 92 -8.74 4.71 15.37
N LEU A 93 -7.91 4.70 14.32
CA LEU A 93 -6.46 4.77 14.52
C LEU A 93 -6.05 6.06 15.22
N PRO A 94 -4.98 6.02 16.04
CA PRO A 94 -4.42 7.23 16.60
C PRO A 94 -3.93 8.16 15.48
N ALA A 95 -3.95 9.47 15.74
CA ALA A 95 -3.50 10.46 14.76
C ALA A 95 -2.05 10.24 14.33
N ARG A 96 -1.22 9.65 15.21
CA ARG A 96 0.16 9.26 14.90
C ARG A 96 0.36 7.78 15.11
N PHE A 97 1.03 7.14 14.15
CA PHE A 97 1.36 5.72 14.20
C PHE A 97 2.65 5.45 13.44
N VAL A 98 3.26 4.32 13.72
CA VAL A 98 4.53 3.93 13.11
C VAL A 98 4.32 2.70 12.24
N LEU A 99 4.91 2.72 11.05
CA LEU A 99 4.94 1.61 10.10
C LEU A 99 6.37 1.07 9.99
N ASP A 100 6.50 -0.23 9.80
CA ASP A 100 7.76 -0.83 9.38
C ASP A 100 7.84 -0.83 7.85
N SER A 101 8.79 -0.06 7.32
CA SER A 101 9.14 -0.08 5.91
C SER A 101 10.39 -0.96 5.67
N PRO A 102 10.66 -1.36 4.42
CA PRO A 102 11.91 -2.06 4.10
C PRO A 102 13.18 -1.27 4.47
N ALA A 103 13.09 0.07 4.52
CA ALA A 103 14.20 0.96 4.88
C ALA A 103 14.25 1.32 6.37
N GLY A 104 13.30 0.83 7.17
CA GLY A 104 13.19 1.10 8.60
C GLY A 104 11.86 1.72 9.02
N PRO A 105 11.71 2.12 10.28
CA PRO A 105 10.46 2.66 10.79
C PRO A 105 10.15 4.03 10.20
N ILE A 106 8.87 4.23 9.86
CA ILE A 106 8.35 5.51 9.35
C ILE A 106 7.18 5.93 10.25
N GLU A 107 7.26 7.14 10.78
CA GLU A 107 6.16 7.76 11.50
C GLU A 107 5.20 8.44 10.52
N ALA A 108 3.93 8.13 10.64
CA ALA A 108 2.86 8.73 9.87
C ALA A 108 1.90 9.50 10.77
N GLU A 109 1.48 10.68 10.32
CA GLU A 109 0.48 11.50 10.97
C GLU A 109 -0.73 11.65 10.05
N SER A 110 -1.89 11.22 10.54
CA SER A 110 -3.17 11.45 9.88
C SER A 110 -3.65 12.85 10.23
N CYS A 111 -3.59 13.78 9.28
CA CYS A 111 -4.24 15.06 9.43
C CYS A 111 -5.73 14.86 9.22
N ALA A 112 -6.51 14.76 10.30
CA ALA A 112 -7.95 14.82 10.22
C ALA A 112 -8.33 16.19 9.65
N SER A 113 -8.60 16.25 8.34
CA SER A 113 -9.26 17.37 7.74
C SER A 113 -10.71 17.34 8.24
N THR A 114 -11.04 18.20 9.20
CA THR A 114 -12.40 18.49 9.58
C THR A 114 -13.14 18.94 8.30
N MET A 115 -14.17 18.19 7.93
CA MET A 115 -15.14 18.50 6.89
C MET A 115 -14.93 17.81 5.52
N SER A 116 -15.22 16.56 5.46
CA SER A 116 -16.05 15.91 4.44
C SER A 116 -15.87 14.40 4.51
N ALA A 117 -16.95 13.67 4.68
CA ALA A 117 -16.97 12.19 4.61
C ALA A 117 -16.53 11.62 3.25
N LEU A 118 -16.18 12.47 2.30
CA LEU A 118 -15.80 12.14 0.92
C LEU A 118 -14.32 12.43 0.59
N ALA A 119 -13.59 13.16 1.44
CA ALA A 119 -12.18 13.44 1.19
C ALA A 119 -11.29 12.38 1.87
N PRO A 120 -10.28 11.83 1.17
CA PRO A 120 -9.31 10.94 1.80
C PRO A 120 -8.53 11.70 2.87
N PRO A 121 -8.12 11.04 3.97
CA PRO A 121 -7.31 11.68 5.00
C PRO A 121 -5.99 12.18 4.40
N ALA A 122 -5.63 13.43 4.70
CA ALA A 122 -4.30 13.93 4.38
C ALA A 122 -3.29 13.23 5.28
N ILE A 123 -2.27 12.61 4.69
CA ILE A 123 -1.22 11.90 5.42
C ILE A 123 0.09 12.64 5.29
N ARG A 124 0.71 12.91 6.42
CA ARG A 124 2.07 13.41 6.51
C ARG A 124 2.99 12.29 7.01
N LEU A 125 4.09 12.05 6.32
CA LEU A 125 5.19 11.26 6.88
C LEU A 125 6.06 12.21 7.70
N VAL A 126 6.33 11.83 8.93
CA VAL A 126 7.23 12.57 9.82
C VAL A 126 8.63 12.02 9.57
N GLU A 127 9.36 12.69 8.67
CA GLU A 127 10.79 12.42 8.51
C GLU A 127 11.55 13.25 9.56
N SER A 128 12.53 12.64 10.19
CA SER A 128 13.29 13.24 11.29
C SER A 128 14.15 14.45 10.90
N SER A 129 14.08 14.99 9.70
CA SER A 129 14.90 16.14 9.32
C SER A 129 14.48 17.00 8.11
N LYS A 130 13.25 17.01 7.62
CA LYS A 130 12.75 18.12 6.77
C LYS A 130 11.25 17.98 6.51
N ALA A 131 10.51 19.07 6.69
CA ALA A 131 9.09 19.17 6.34
C ALA A 131 8.90 18.93 4.83
N ALA A 132 8.47 17.73 4.48
CA ALA A 132 8.09 17.43 3.10
C ALA A 132 6.71 18.02 2.80
N LYS A 133 6.56 18.65 1.62
CA LYS A 133 5.28 19.12 1.09
C LYS A 133 4.25 18.00 1.13
N VAL A 134 3.06 18.33 1.61
CA VAL A 134 1.91 17.43 1.60
C VAL A 134 1.27 17.51 0.23
N ASP A 135 1.56 16.56 -0.66
CA ASP A 135 0.81 16.41 -1.89
C ASP A 135 -0.45 15.57 -1.64
N PRO A 136 -1.61 15.97 -2.19
CA PRO A 136 -2.83 15.22 -2.01
C PRO A 136 -2.70 13.82 -2.62
N ILE A 137 -3.01 12.80 -1.81
CA ILE A 137 -3.14 11.42 -2.30
C ILE A 137 -4.59 11.25 -2.69
N VAL A 138 -4.84 11.00 -3.97
CA VAL A 138 -6.18 10.64 -4.45
C VAL A 138 -6.33 9.13 -4.33
N VAL A 139 -7.32 8.70 -3.56
CA VAL A 139 -7.65 7.29 -3.34
C VAL A 139 -8.86 6.97 -4.19
N ASP A 140 -8.65 6.48 -5.41
CA ASP A 140 -9.72 5.90 -6.20
C ASP A 140 -9.98 4.46 -5.74
N ARG A 141 -11.21 4.22 -5.30
CA ARG A 141 -11.62 2.93 -4.79
C ARG A 141 -12.10 2.04 -5.92
N ILE A 142 -11.20 1.29 -6.55
CA ILE A 142 -11.60 0.13 -7.35
C ILE A 142 -11.25 -1.12 -6.54
N ILE A 143 -12.26 -1.70 -5.88
CA ILE A 143 -12.13 -3.04 -5.29
C ILE A 143 -12.45 -4.02 -6.42
N ILE A 144 -11.42 -4.56 -7.08
CA ILE A 144 -11.57 -5.62 -8.05
C ILE A 144 -11.14 -6.93 -7.41
N SER A 145 -12.05 -7.91 -7.38
CA SER A 145 -11.70 -9.28 -7.03
C SER A 145 -11.28 -10.00 -8.30
N ILE A 146 -9.98 -10.17 -8.51
CA ILE A 146 -9.48 -10.99 -9.61
C ILE A 146 -9.44 -12.44 -9.15
N ARG A 147 -10.18 -13.32 -9.85
CA ARG A 147 -9.99 -14.77 -9.75
C ARG A 147 -8.79 -15.12 -10.63
N LEU A 148 -7.65 -15.36 -10.03
CA LEU A 148 -6.50 -15.91 -10.72
C LEU A 148 -6.84 -17.34 -11.14
N ARG A 149 -6.87 -17.58 -12.45
CA ARG A 149 -6.97 -18.95 -13.00
C ARG A 149 -5.63 -19.62 -12.74
N ALA A 150 -5.62 -20.73 -12.02
CA ALA A 150 -4.40 -21.54 -11.87
C ALA A 150 -3.83 -21.89 -13.26
N PRO A 151 -2.49 -21.84 -13.44
CA PRO A 151 -1.89 -22.31 -14.68
C PRO A 151 -2.30 -23.75 -14.89
N ARG A 152 -2.77 -24.09 -16.11
CA ARG A 152 -3.02 -25.47 -16.50
C ARG A 152 -1.69 -26.21 -16.37
N ALA A 153 -1.65 -27.24 -15.53
CA ALA A 153 -0.56 -28.19 -15.54
C ALA A 153 -0.47 -28.77 -16.95
N SER A 154 0.64 -28.52 -17.63
CA SER A 154 0.97 -29.22 -18.86
C SER A 154 1.29 -30.64 -18.48
N MET A 155 0.48 -31.60 -18.98
CA MET A 155 0.85 -33.02 -19.03
C MET A 155 1.94 -33.21 -20.07
#